data_3eeb5354b572172b2cde70a8783a8ae5
#
_entry.id   3eeb5354b572172b2cde70a8783a8ae5
#
_cell.length_a   1.000
_cell.length_b   1.000
_cell.length_c   1.000
_cell.angle_alpha   90.00
_cell.angle_beta   90.00
_cell.angle_gamma   90.00
#
_symmetry.space_group_name_H-M   'P 1'
#
loop_
_entity.id
_entity.type
_entity.pdbx_description
1 polymer ?
#
loop_
_entity_poly.entity_id
_entity_poly.type
_entity_poly.pdbx_seq_one_letter_code
_entity_poly.pdbx_strand_id
1 'polypeptide(L)'
;RRLHTYEISQESLQYLVDNKIGKRFNGAIQADTAEIPVFIQHLAWLVRTNGILPYIHFIDPGQNIIGGICQYGNLHFSTKNKKADKFFQQLISRSKFEFLTDTACTNKFSKSSRIKGRTIEV
;
A
#
# COMPACT_ATOMS: atom_id res chain seq x y z
N ARG A 1 -17.61 12.04 -5.30
CA ARG A 1 -17.33 11.17 -6.44
C ARG A 1 -17.81 9.75 -6.20
N ARG A 2 -18.16 9.05 -7.30
CA ARG A 2 -18.74 7.70 -7.33
C ARG A 2 -17.92 6.56 -6.71
N LEU A 3 -16.86 6.87 -6.01
CA LEU A 3 -15.94 5.90 -5.40
C LEU A 3 -16.48 5.23 -4.17
N HIS A 4 -17.41 5.90 -3.54
CA HIS A 4 -18.13 5.36 -2.40
C HIS A 4 -19.09 4.23 -2.80
N THR A 5 -19.30 4.00 -4.10
CA THR A 5 -20.19 2.94 -4.58
C THR A 5 -19.53 1.56 -4.62
N TYR A 6 -18.20 1.51 -4.51
CA TYR A 6 -17.50 0.23 -4.40
C TYR A 6 -17.48 -0.25 -2.95
N GLU A 7 -18.04 -1.40 -2.72
CA GLU A 7 -18.14 -2.01 -1.40
C GLU A 7 -16.78 -2.09 -0.70
N ILE A 8 -15.77 -2.57 -1.39
CA ILE A 8 -14.39 -2.65 -0.87
C ILE A 8 -13.84 -1.28 -0.45
N SER A 9 -14.15 -0.23 -1.21
CA SER A 9 -13.72 1.12 -0.86
C SER A 9 -14.46 1.65 0.36
N GLN A 10 -15.75 1.32 0.48
CA GLN A 10 -16.55 1.68 1.65
C GLN A 10 -16.05 0.97 2.90
N GLU A 11 -15.78 -0.33 2.81
CA GLU A 11 -15.20 -1.10 3.92
C GLU A 11 -13.86 -0.53 4.36
N SER A 12 -13.00 -0.17 3.41
CA SER A 12 -11.70 0.37 3.71
C SER A 12 -11.77 1.77 4.33
N LEU A 13 -12.70 2.60 3.87
CA LEU A 13 -12.95 3.90 4.49
C LEU A 13 -13.54 3.74 5.90
N GLN A 14 -14.45 2.80 6.09
CA GLN A 14 -15.02 2.50 7.40
C GLN A 14 -13.96 2.00 8.37
N TYR A 15 -13.05 1.15 7.90
CA TYR A 15 -11.92 0.70 8.70
C TYR A 15 -11.06 1.87 9.21
N LEU A 16 -10.79 2.87 8.37
CA LEU A 16 -10.06 4.06 8.81
C LEU A 16 -10.84 4.85 9.87
N VAL A 17 -12.13 5.03 9.67
CA VAL A 17 -13.00 5.73 10.62
C VAL A 17 -13.01 5.02 11.97
N ASP A 18 -13.15 3.72 11.98
CA ASP A 18 -13.17 2.90 13.19
C ASP A 18 -11.85 2.97 13.97
N ASN A 19 -10.75 3.19 13.24
CA ASN A 19 -9.43 3.41 13.82
C ASN A 19 -9.11 4.91 14.06
N LYS A 20 -10.13 5.77 14.04
CA LYS A 20 -10.02 7.22 14.30
C LYS A 20 -9.12 7.97 13.32
N ILE A 21 -8.95 7.44 12.13
CA ILE A 21 -8.21 8.07 11.04
C ILE A 21 -9.20 8.81 10.16
N GLY A 22 -9.46 10.05 10.48
CA GLY A 22 -10.45 10.85 9.79
C GLY A 22 -9.85 11.75 8.69
N LYS A 23 -10.73 12.43 7.99
CA LYS A 23 -10.39 13.34 6.87
C LYS A 23 -9.38 14.43 7.24
N ARG A 24 -9.33 14.82 8.51
CA ARG A 24 -8.41 15.86 9.01
C ARG A 24 -7.17 15.29 9.68
N PHE A 25 -6.97 13.98 9.56
CA PHE A 25 -5.78 13.37 10.15
C PHE A 25 -4.52 13.97 9.53
N ASN A 26 -3.62 14.38 10.40
CA ASN A 26 -2.32 14.90 10.02
C ASN A 26 -1.27 14.31 10.97
N GLY A 27 -0.34 13.55 10.43
CA GLY A 27 0.69 12.90 11.22
C GLY A 27 1.06 11.52 10.69
N ALA A 28 1.63 10.71 11.57
CA ALA A 28 1.99 9.33 11.29
C ALA A 28 1.17 8.38 12.16
N ILE A 29 0.98 7.17 11.67
CA ILE A 29 0.27 6.11 12.37
C ILE A 29 1.28 5.03 12.70
N GLN A 30 1.26 4.57 13.91
CA GLN A 30 1.97 3.37 14.32
C GLN A 30 0.98 2.21 14.35
N ALA A 31 1.31 1.16 13.61
CA ALA A 31 0.53 -0.07 13.59
C ALA A 31 1.33 -1.22 14.20
N ASP A 32 0.67 -2.04 15.00
CA ASP A 32 1.27 -3.24 15.54
C ASP A 32 1.38 -4.33 14.48
N THR A 33 2.36 -5.20 14.63
CA THR A 33 2.64 -6.28 13.68
C THR A 33 1.41 -7.15 13.38
N ALA A 34 0.58 -7.40 14.39
CA ALA A 34 -0.65 -8.18 14.23
C ALA A 34 -1.71 -7.48 13.36
N GLU A 35 -1.72 -6.17 13.34
CA GLU A 35 -2.71 -5.36 12.59
C GLU A 35 -2.25 -5.05 11.15
N ILE A 36 -0.95 -5.09 10.90
CA ILE A 36 -0.37 -4.72 9.59
C ILE A 36 -1.02 -5.44 8.41
N PRO A 37 -1.28 -6.75 8.42
CA PRO A 37 -1.86 -7.42 7.25
C PRO A 37 -3.22 -6.85 6.85
N VAL A 38 -4.09 -6.60 7.80
CA VAL A 38 -5.42 -6.03 7.56
C VAL A 38 -5.31 -4.56 7.16
N PHE A 39 -4.49 -3.82 7.87
CA PHE A 39 -4.27 -2.39 7.62
C PHE A 39 -3.73 -2.13 6.21
N ILE A 40 -2.67 -2.85 5.81
CA ILE A 40 -2.09 -2.73 4.47
C ILE A 40 -3.10 -3.08 3.38
N GLN A 41 -3.94 -4.08 3.59
CA GLN A 41 -4.97 -4.46 2.63
C GLN A 41 -5.94 -3.31 2.38
N HIS A 42 -6.44 -2.68 3.41
CA HIS A 42 -7.33 -1.53 3.27
C HIS A 42 -6.64 -0.32 2.63
N LEU A 43 -5.41 -0.04 3.02
CA LEU A 43 -4.64 1.03 2.42
C LEU A 43 -4.37 0.78 0.93
N ALA A 44 -4.02 -0.44 0.56
CA ALA A 44 -3.79 -0.83 -0.83
C ALA A 44 -5.05 -0.63 -1.69
N TRP A 45 -6.21 -0.99 -1.18
CA TRP A 45 -7.48 -0.75 -1.87
C TRP A 45 -7.78 0.73 -2.05
N LEU A 46 -7.54 1.55 -1.04
CA LEU A 46 -7.77 2.99 -1.12
C LEU A 46 -6.81 3.68 -2.07
N VAL A 47 -5.55 3.28 -2.09
CA VAL A 47 -4.58 3.76 -3.09
C VAL A 47 -5.00 3.32 -4.49
N ARG A 48 -5.43 2.06 -4.64
CA ARG A 48 -5.81 1.47 -5.93
C ARG A 48 -7.08 2.09 -6.50
N THR A 49 -8.11 2.25 -5.68
CA THR A 49 -9.46 2.58 -6.18
C THR A 49 -9.74 4.06 -6.27
N ASN A 50 -8.92 4.90 -5.68
CA ASN A 50 -9.43 6.19 -5.41
C ASN A 50 -8.50 7.39 -5.52
N GLY A 51 -7.24 7.24 -5.34
CA GLY A 51 -6.50 8.47 -5.08
C GLY A 51 -7.07 9.32 -3.91
N ILE A 52 -7.98 8.78 -3.09
CA ILE A 52 -8.36 9.42 -1.82
C ILE A 52 -7.13 9.52 -0.93
N LEU A 53 -6.38 8.45 -0.92
CA LEU A 53 -5.10 8.45 -0.26
C LEU A 53 -4.03 8.68 -1.32
N PRO A 54 -3.26 9.76 -1.19
CA PRO A 54 -2.04 9.93 -1.96
C PRO A 54 -1.08 8.78 -1.62
N TYR A 55 0.12 8.85 -2.06
CA TYR A 55 1.13 7.85 -1.78
C TYR A 55 1.27 7.61 -0.28
N ILE A 56 1.16 6.33 0.11
CA ILE A 56 1.37 5.90 1.48
C ILE A 56 2.79 5.39 1.60
N HIS A 57 3.50 5.93 2.55
CA HIS A 57 4.83 5.47 2.91
C HIS A 57 4.82 4.88 4.32
N PHE A 58 5.62 3.88 4.51
CA PHE A 58 5.84 3.28 5.81
C PHE A 58 7.31 3.03 6.05
N ILE A 59 7.69 3.01 7.30
CA ILE A 59 9.06 2.82 7.74
C ILE A 59 9.07 1.87 8.94
N ASP A 60 10.06 1.00 9.01
CA ASP A 60 10.24 0.16 10.18
C ASP A 60 10.78 0.96 11.38
N PRO A 61 10.56 0.51 12.62
CA PRO A 61 11.03 1.23 13.82
C PRO A 61 12.55 1.46 13.84
N GLY A 62 13.31 0.54 13.26
CA GLY A 62 14.76 0.65 13.15
C GLY A 62 15.23 1.58 12.03
N GLN A 63 14.32 2.12 11.23
CA GLN A 63 14.61 3.00 10.10
C GLN A 63 15.58 2.37 9.08
N ASN A 64 15.50 1.07 8.89
CA ASN A 64 16.32 0.33 7.94
C ASN A 64 15.71 0.24 6.55
N ILE A 65 14.38 0.28 6.49
CA ILE A 65 13.60 0.08 5.28
C ILE A 65 12.50 1.14 5.22
N ILE A 66 12.37 1.78 4.09
CA ILE A 66 11.22 2.62 3.77
C ILE A 66 10.49 2.01 2.59
N GLY A 67 9.19 1.96 2.67
CA GLY A 67 8.36 1.37 1.64
C GLY A 67 7.16 2.23 1.27
N GLY A 68 6.53 1.87 0.18
CA GLY A 68 5.30 2.49 -0.28
C GLY A 68 4.45 1.53 -1.09
N ILE A 69 3.18 1.86 -1.22
CA ILE A 69 2.23 1.11 -2.04
C ILE A 69 1.86 1.98 -3.24
N CYS A 70 2.06 1.48 -4.45
CA CYS A 70 1.68 2.21 -5.65
C CYS A 70 0.25 1.88 -6.11
N GLN A 71 -0.26 2.67 -7.05
CA GLN A 71 -1.60 2.51 -7.62
C GLN A 71 -1.85 1.15 -8.29
N TYR A 72 -0.80 0.42 -8.65
CA TYR A 72 -0.90 -0.93 -9.22
C TYR A 72 -0.91 -2.04 -8.18
N GLY A 73 -0.86 -1.69 -6.88
CA GLY A 73 -0.80 -2.65 -5.78
C GLY A 73 0.58 -3.26 -5.56
N ASN A 74 1.62 -2.71 -6.19
CA ASN A 74 2.97 -3.15 -5.96
C ASN A 74 3.58 -2.43 -4.76
N LEU A 75 4.45 -3.14 -4.06
CA LEU A 75 5.23 -2.59 -2.97
C LEU A 75 6.59 -2.15 -3.49
N HIS A 76 6.98 -0.95 -3.13
CA HIS A 76 8.27 -0.38 -3.45
C HIS A 76 9.06 -0.21 -2.16
N PHE A 77 10.29 -0.68 -2.14
CA PHE A 77 11.13 -0.59 -0.96
C PHE A 77 12.49 0.01 -1.29
N SER A 78 12.98 0.79 -0.34
CA SER A 78 14.37 1.24 -0.30
C SER A 78 14.97 0.85 1.04
N THR A 79 16.22 0.43 1.02
CA THR A 79 16.94 0.00 2.21
C THR A 79 18.04 1.00 2.55
N LYS A 80 18.35 1.12 3.83
CA LYS A 80 19.32 2.07 4.35
C LYS A 80 20.75 1.80 3.87
N ASN A 81 21.12 0.53 3.77
CA ASN A 81 22.45 0.10 3.40
C ASN A 81 22.45 -1.34 2.87
N LYS A 82 23.59 -1.81 2.40
CA LYS A 82 23.73 -3.16 1.84
C LYS A 82 23.40 -4.28 2.83
N LYS A 83 23.66 -4.08 4.12
CA LYS A 83 23.31 -5.07 5.16
C LYS A 83 21.80 -5.20 5.31
N ALA A 84 21.10 -4.09 5.41
CA ALA A 84 19.63 -4.05 5.45
C ALA A 84 19.01 -4.63 4.17
N ASP A 85 19.59 -4.31 3.02
CA ASP A 85 19.15 -4.84 1.74
C ASP A 85 19.26 -6.36 1.66
N LYS A 86 20.40 -6.91 2.04
CA LYS A 86 20.63 -8.36 2.08
C LYS A 86 19.65 -9.06 3.02
N PHE A 87 19.43 -8.49 4.19
CA PHE A 87 18.47 -9.03 5.16
C PHE A 87 17.04 -9.00 4.60
N PHE A 88 16.65 -7.90 4.00
CA PHE A 88 15.34 -7.74 3.39
C PHE A 88 15.12 -8.72 2.23
N GLN A 89 16.10 -8.88 1.35
CA GLN A 89 16.02 -9.85 0.26
C GLN A 89 15.84 -11.28 0.78
N GLN A 90 16.51 -11.65 1.86
CA GLN A 90 16.33 -12.95 2.51
C GLN A 90 14.90 -13.13 3.05
N LEU A 91 14.30 -12.09 3.64
CA LEU A 91 12.91 -12.13 4.10
C LEU A 91 11.95 -12.31 2.91
N ILE A 92 12.14 -11.58 1.85
CA ILE A 92 11.31 -11.69 0.65
C ILE A 92 11.41 -13.08 0.02
N SER A 93 12.60 -13.67 -0.05
CA SER A 93 12.80 -15.02 -0.61
C SER A 93 12.06 -16.11 0.15
N ARG A 94 11.77 -15.89 1.43
CA ARG A 94 11.00 -16.80 2.30
C ARG A 94 9.50 -16.49 2.30
N SER A 95 9.09 -15.43 1.66
CA SER A 95 7.70 -14.98 1.58
C SER A 95 7.02 -15.43 0.31
N LYS A 96 5.75 -15.08 0.16
CA LYS A 96 4.99 -15.25 -1.09
C LYS A 96 5.13 -14.05 -2.03
N PHE A 97 5.93 -13.07 -1.67
CA PHE A 97 6.21 -11.93 -2.55
C PHE A 97 7.23 -12.30 -3.60
N GLU A 98 7.08 -11.70 -4.75
CA GLU A 98 7.99 -11.87 -5.87
C GLU A 98 8.65 -10.53 -6.20
N PHE A 99 9.93 -10.56 -6.54
CA PHE A 99 10.58 -9.39 -7.11
C PHE A 99 10.08 -9.19 -8.55
N LEU A 100 9.75 -7.95 -8.88
CA LEU A 100 9.53 -7.59 -10.26
C LEU A 100 10.88 -7.56 -10.98
N THR A 101 10.94 -8.20 -12.11
CA THR A 101 12.17 -8.29 -12.92
C THR A 101 12.49 -7.02 -13.67
N ASP A 102 11.47 -6.19 -13.87
CA ASP A 102 11.60 -4.90 -14.54
C ASP A 102 11.59 -3.76 -13.53
N THR A 103 12.25 -2.67 -13.88
CA THR A 103 12.27 -1.44 -13.08
C THR A 103 10.93 -0.69 -13.09
N ALA A 104 10.02 -1.09 -13.97
CA ALA A 104 8.71 -0.46 -14.12
C ALA A 104 7.61 -1.23 -13.39
N CYS A 105 6.72 -0.52 -12.74
CA CYS A 105 5.51 -1.09 -12.19
C CYS A 105 4.60 -1.61 -13.31
N THR A 106 4.19 -2.87 -13.20
CA THR A 106 3.22 -3.45 -14.11
C THR A 106 1.85 -3.51 -13.47
N ASN A 107 0.84 -3.07 -14.24
CA ASN A 107 -0.54 -3.24 -13.83
C ASN A 107 -0.95 -4.71 -13.97
N LYS A 108 -1.02 -5.42 -12.84
CA LYS A 108 -1.45 -6.83 -12.80
C LYS A 108 -2.97 -7.01 -12.93
N PHE A 109 -3.74 -5.93 -12.90
CA PHE A 109 -5.18 -6.01 -13.06
C PHE A 109 -5.55 -6.16 -14.53
N SER A 110 -6.49 -7.05 -14.82
CA SER A 110 -6.92 -7.28 -16.19
C SER A 110 -7.54 -6.03 -16.80
N LYS A 111 -7.45 -5.92 -18.12
CA LYS A 111 -8.09 -4.83 -18.87
C LYS A 111 -9.62 -4.77 -18.70
N SER A 112 -10.24 -5.88 -18.37
CA SER A 112 -11.68 -6.00 -18.11
C SER A 112 -12.07 -5.73 -16.66
N SER A 113 -11.13 -5.55 -15.77
CA SER A 113 -11.43 -5.22 -14.38
C SER A 113 -12.17 -3.89 -14.27
N ARG A 114 -13.23 -3.85 -13.47
CA ARG A 114 -13.95 -2.60 -13.16
C ARG A 114 -13.10 -1.55 -12.46
N ILE A 115 -12.01 -1.97 -11.87
CA ILE A 115 -11.03 -1.09 -11.21
C ILE A 115 -10.00 -0.59 -12.22
N LYS A 116 -10.06 -1.10 -13.43
CA LYS A 116 -9.19 -0.72 -14.53
C LYS A 116 -9.25 0.77 -14.80
N GLY A 117 -8.10 1.31 -15.10
CA GLY A 117 -7.97 2.64 -15.66
C GLY A 117 -8.33 3.75 -14.70
N ARG A 118 -8.39 3.45 -13.41
CA ARG A 118 -8.31 4.55 -12.51
C ARG A 118 -6.92 5.11 -12.53
N THR A 119 -6.75 5.90 -13.52
CA THR A 119 -5.77 6.96 -13.45
C THR A 119 -6.18 7.81 -12.28
N ILE A 120 -5.37 7.84 -11.28
CA ILE A 120 -5.43 8.88 -10.29
C ILE A 120 -4.98 10.12 -11.04
N GLU A 121 -5.93 10.88 -11.51
CA GLU A 121 -5.63 12.24 -11.93
C GLU A 121 -5.29 12.99 -10.64
N VAL A 122 -4.06 13.32 -10.50
CA VAL A 122 -3.52 14.15 -9.44
C VAL A 122 -3.91 15.59 -9.70
#